data_ddfea08dc09d14826452d84ef0aac1b1
#
_entry.id   ddfea08dc09d14826452d84ef0aac1b1
#
_cell.length_a   1.000
_cell.length_b   1.000
_cell.length_c   1.000
_cell.angle_alpha   90.00
_cell.angle_beta   90.00
_cell.angle_gamma   90.00
#
_symmetry.space_group_name_H-M   'P 1'
#
loop_
_entity.id
_entity.type
_entity.pdbx_description
1 polymer ?
#
loop_
_entity_poly.entity_id
_entity_poly.type
_entity_poly.pdbx_seq_one_letter_code
_entity_poly.pdbx_strand_id
1 'polypeptide(L)'
;MQVSAPCDGEVLALKDVKDPTFADQLVGPGVGIEPPDGRQLVVAPADGMLLKLDPHAFILLVDGAVGVLVHVGINTVQLKGDGFEVLAEQGSTVTAGTPIVEWDPAAITADGMERTVLVVLMDQAPDTTSSDVIGGYVRAGEPLFRTI
;
A
#
# COMPACT_ATOMS: atom_id res chain seq x y z
N MET A 1 -11.06 7.92 -10.32
CA MET A 1 -10.09 6.82 -10.30
C MET A 1 -10.40 5.92 -9.12
N GLN A 2 -10.41 4.64 -9.34
CA GLN A 2 -10.65 3.66 -8.28
C GLN A 2 -9.38 2.86 -8.02
N VAL A 3 -9.10 2.60 -6.73
CA VAL A 3 -7.93 1.84 -6.29
C VAL A 3 -8.41 0.57 -5.60
N SER A 4 -7.85 -0.56 -5.98
CA SER A 4 -8.15 -1.86 -5.38
C SER A 4 -7.22 -2.14 -4.20
N ALA A 5 -7.63 -3.05 -3.32
CA ALA A 5 -6.80 -3.46 -2.19
C ALA A 5 -5.57 -4.23 -2.70
N PRO A 6 -4.35 -3.81 -2.31
CA PRO A 6 -3.13 -4.55 -2.67
C PRO A 6 -2.91 -5.79 -1.82
N CYS A 7 -3.58 -5.92 -0.70
CA CYS A 7 -3.45 -7.06 0.21
C CYS A 7 -4.73 -7.24 1.02
N ASP A 8 -4.80 -8.35 1.74
CA ASP A 8 -5.88 -8.63 2.67
C ASP A 8 -5.68 -7.84 3.96
N GLY A 9 -6.77 -7.50 4.64
CA GLY A 9 -6.70 -6.95 5.98
C GLY A 9 -7.84 -6.02 6.35
N GLU A 10 -7.76 -5.52 7.57
CA GLU A 10 -8.70 -4.54 8.10
C GLU A 10 -8.32 -3.14 7.61
N VAL A 11 -9.29 -2.39 7.12
CA VAL A 11 -9.06 -1.05 6.55
C VAL A 11 -9.16 0.01 7.63
N LEU A 12 -8.13 0.86 7.70
CA LEU A 12 -8.03 1.95 8.66
C LEU A 12 -8.05 3.29 7.93
N ALA A 13 -8.67 4.29 8.57
CA ALA A 13 -8.47 5.67 8.14
C ALA A 13 -7.02 6.08 8.38
N LEU A 14 -6.44 6.92 7.52
CA LEU A 14 -5.05 7.37 7.69
C LEU A 14 -4.81 8.04 9.03
N LYS A 15 -5.77 8.80 9.55
CA LYS A 15 -5.65 9.48 10.84
C LYS A 15 -5.35 8.52 12.01
N ASP A 16 -5.69 7.23 11.86
CA ASP A 16 -5.51 6.22 12.88
C ASP A 16 -4.21 5.42 12.72
N VAL A 17 -3.40 5.74 11.73
CA VAL A 17 -2.10 5.09 11.49
C VAL A 17 -1.04 5.68 12.41
N LYS A 18 -0.09 4.84 12.85
CA LYS A 18 0.93 5.25 13.83
C LYS A 18 2.16 5.91 13.19
N ASP A 19 1.97 6.67 12.14
CA ASP A 19 3.04 7.45 11.50
C ASP A 19 2.46 8.81 11.13
N PRO A 20 2.94 9.92 11.75
CA PRO A 20 2.38 11.25 11.50
C PRO A 20 2.45 11.69 10.04
N THR A 21 3.50 11.30 9.32
CA THR A 21 3.67 11.66 7.92
C THR A 21 2.52 11.13 7.07
N PHE A 22 2.10 9.89 7.32
CA PHE A 22 0.95 9.29 6.64
C PHE A 22 -0.38 9.74 7.26
N ALA A 23 -0.46 9.73 8.60
CA ALA A 23 -1.69 10.09 9.30
C ALA A 23 -2.16 11.52 8.98
N ASP A 24 -1.24 12.45 8.80
CA ASP A 24 -1.53 13.84 8.48
C ASP A 24 -1.66 14.08 6.97
N GLN A 25 -1.65 13.00 6.16
CA GLN A 25 -1.78 13.06 4.70
C GLN A 25 -0.70 13.92 4.02
N LEU A 26 0.50 13.98 4.60
CA LEU A 26 1.61 14.77 4.04
C LEU A 26 2.13 14.16 2.73
N VAL A 27 2.01 12.85 2.56
CA VAL A 27 2.34 12.17 1.31
C VAL A 27 1.16 12.23 0.34
N GLY A 28 -0.05 12.06 0.85
CA GLY A 28 -1.27 12.12 0.09
C GLY A 28 -2.43 11.42 0.80
N PRO A 29 -3.64 11.51 0.25
CA PRO A 29 -4.82 10.85 0.80
C PRO A 29 -4.83 9.35 0.47
N GLY A 30 -5.58 8.58 1.22
CA GLY A 30 -5.74 7.15 1.03
C GLY A 30 -6.18 6.45 2.31
N VAL A 31 -5.71 5.22 2.50
CA VAL A 31 -6.06 4.41 3.67
C VAL A 31 -4.88 3.56 4.12
N GLY A 32 -4.99 3.01 5.32
CA GLY A 32 -4.13 1.94 5.81
C GLY A 32 -4.85 0.60 5.77
N ILE A 33 -4.09 -0.49 5.74
CA ILE A 33 -4.60 -1.84 5.85
C ILE A 33 -3.78 -2.57 6.90
N GLU A 34 -4.45 -3.15 7.89
CA GLU A 34 -3.80 -3.99 8.90
C GLU A 34 -3.88 -5.44 8.44
N PRO A 35 -2.77 -6.04 7.95
CA PRO A 35 -2.80 -7.37 7.38
C PRO A 35 -2.86 -8.45 8.45
N PRO A 36 -3.45 -9.63 8.16
CA PRO A 36 -3.37 -10.78 9.05
C PRO A 36 -1.96 -11.39 9.04
N ASP A 37 -1.69 -12.27 10.02
CA ASP A 37 -0.46 -13.05 10.07
C ASP A 37 -0.38 -14.03 8.90
N GLY A 38 0.84 -14.47 8.61
CA GLY A 38 1.10 -15.45 7.57
C GLY A 38 1.62 -14.80 6.29
N ARG A 39 2.29 -15.63 5.49
CA ARG A 39 2.90 -15.17 4.24
C ARG A 39 1.83 -14.72 3.25
N GLN A 40 2.00 -13.52 2.67
CA GLN A 40 1.00 -12.89 1.82
C GLN A 40 1.63 -12.22 0.61
N LEU A 41 0.83 -12.13 -0.46
CA LEU A 41 1.16 -11.34 -1.62
C LEU A 41 0.67 -9.91 -1.44
N VAL A 42 1.49 -8.96 -1.91
CA VAL A 42 1.06 -7.58 -2.13
C VAL A 42 0.98 -7.41 -3.64
N VAL A 43 -0.21 -7.05 -4.13
CA VAL A 43 -0.48 -6.99 -5.56
C VAL A 43 -0.70 -5.56 -6.03
N ALA A 44 -0.59 -5.33 -7.34
CA ALA A 44 -0.81 -4.01 -7.92
C ALA A 44 -2.26 -3.56 -7.67
N PRO A 45 -2.48 -2.34 -7.11
CA PRO A 45 -3.82 -1.85 -6.80
C PRO A 45 -4.55 -1.21 -7.97
N ALA A 46 -3.92 -1.15 -9.13
CA ALA A 46 -4.46 -0.59 -10.36
C ALA A 46 -3.60 -1.02 -11.54
N ASP A 47 -4.09 -0.78 -12.76
CA ASP A 47 -3.25 -0.91 -13.96
C ASP A 47 -2.28 0.27 -14.02
N GLY A 48 -1.03 0.04 -14.36
CA GLY A 48 -0.06 1.12 -14.47
C GLY A 48 1.36 0.61 -14.66
N MET A 49 2.31 1.55 -14.56
CA MET A 49 3.72 1.27 -14.71
C MET A 49 4.40 1.35 -13.33
N LEU A 50 5.23 0.36 -13.00
CA LEU A 50 6.01 0.36 -11.76
C LEU A 50 7.13 1.38 -11.89
N LEU A 51 6.85 2.61 -11.46
CA LEU A 51 7.80 3.72 -11.53
C LEU A 51 8.98 3.51 -10.60
N LYS A 52 8.72 2.96 -9.43
CA LYS A 52 9.73 2.63 -8.43
C LYS A 52 9.34 1.33 -7.72
N LEU A 53 10.32 0.47 -7.49
CA LEU A 53 10.11 -0.80 -6.80
C LEU A 53 11.25 -1.08 -5.85
N ASP A 54 10.97 -0.96 -4.56
CA ASP A 54 11.83 -1.41 -3.47
C ASP A 54 11.14 -2.57 -2.75
N PRO A 55 11.89 -3.39 -1.98
CA PRO A 55 11.24 -4.52 -1.27
C PRO A 55 10.09 -4.10 -0.34
N HIS A 56 10.21 -2.95 0.30
CA HIS A 56 9.24 -2.46 1.31
C HIS A 56 8.21 -1.50 0.77
N ALA A 57 8.35 -1.02 -0.48
CA ALA A 57 7.43 -0.01 -1.03
C ALA A 57 7.54 0.05 -2.55
N PHE A 58 6.44 0.37 -3.21
CA PHE A 58 6.47 0.64 -4.65
C PHE A 58 5.53 1.78 -5.01
N ILE A 59 5.86 2.42 -6.14
CA ILE A 59 5.04 3.50 -6.72
C ILE A 59 4.56 3.02 -8.08
N LEU A 60 3.25 3.01 -8.25
CA LEU A 60 2.59 2.68 -9.50
C LEU A 60 2.12 3.97 -10.16
N LEU A 61 2.55 4.23 -11.38
CA LEU A 61 2.11 5.40 -12.13
C LEU A 61 0.90 5.01 -12.97
N VAL A 62 -0.26 5.59 -12.63
CA VAL A 62 -1.55 5.29 -13.27
C VAL A 62 -1.86 6.37 -14.31
N ASP A 63 -2.19 5.96 -15.52
CA ASP A 63 -2.52 6.85 -16.65
C ASP A 63 -1.42 7.89 -16.94
N GLY A 64 -0.18 7.56 -16.59
CA GLY A 64 0.95 8.47 -16.79
C GLY A 64 0.91 9.73 -15.93
N ALA A 65 0.02 9.81 -14.94
CA ALA A 65 -0.25 11.04 -14.21
C ALA A 65 -0.27 10.92 -12.68
N VAL A 66 -0.85 9.85 -12.14
CA VAL A 66 -1.06 9.73 -10.70
C VAL A 66 -0.20 8.62 -10.12
N GLY A 67 0.63 8.97 -9.14
CA GLY A 67 1.44 8.00 -8.40
C GLY A 67 0.63 7.38 -7.26
N VAL A 68 0.50 6.07 -7.27
CA VAL A 68 -0.08 5.30 -6.16
C VAL A 68 1.06 4.68 -5.39
N LEU A 69 1.26 5.10 -4.16
CA LEU A 69 2.27 4.54 -3.27
C LEU A 69 1.65 3.41 -2.44
N VAL A 70 2.28 2.26 -2.48
CA VAL A 70 1.99 1.15 -1.55
C VAL A 70 3.23 0.97 -0.69
N HIS A 71 3.10 1.27 0.60
CA HIS A 71 4.20 1.16 1.57
C HIS A 71 3.91 -0.05 2.47
N VAL A 72 4.76 -1.06 2.38
CA VAL A 72 4.54 -2.35 3.03
C VAL A 72 5.16 -2.32 4.42
N GLY A 73 4.34 -1.96 5.40
CA GLY A 73 4.77 -1.70 6.77
C GLY A 73 5.28 -0.28 6.99
N ILE A 74 5.48 0.09 8.24
CA ILE A 74 6.00 1.40 8.64
C ILE A 74 7.43 1.21 9.17
N ASN A 75 8.36 2.04 8.69
CA ASN A 75 9.78 1.96 9.00
C ASN A 75 10.47 0.66 8.54
N THR A 76 9.82 -0.10 7.70
CA THR A 76 10.33 -1.37 7.18
C THR A 76 11.49 -1.22 6.20
N VAL A 77 11.78 0.00 5.75
CA VAL A 77 13.00 0.30 4.98
C VAL A 77 14.26 -0.12 5.74
N GLN A 78 14.22 -0.09 7.07
CA GLN A 78 15.33 -0.47 7.93
C GLN A 78 15.67 -1.95 7.86
N LEU A 79 14.77 -2.80 7.35
CA LEU A 79 15.02 -4.22 7.14
C LEU A 79 15.91 -4.50 5.93
N LYS A 80 16.12 -3.50 5.07
CA LYS A 80 16.97 -3.61 3.87
C LYS A 80 16.62 -4.79 2.98
N GLY A 81 15.31 -5.05 2.85
CA GLY A 81 14.78 -6.14 2.05
C GLY A 81 14.65 -7.48 2.75
N ASP A 82 15.15 -7.60 3.97
CA ASP A 82 15.05 -8.85 4.72
C ASP A 82 13.59 -9.18 5.05
N GLY A 83 13.15 -10.39 4.70
CA GLY A 83 11.77 -10.83 4.87
C GLY A 83 10.84 -10.50 3.71
N PHE A 84 11.32 -9.81 2.68
CA PHE A 84 10.56 -9.47 1.48
C PHE A 84 11.10 -10.19 0.26
N GLU A 85 10.22 -10.68 -0.59
CA GLU A 85 10.58 -11.23 -1.90
C GLU A 85 9.93 -10.38 -2.99
N VAL A 86 10.75 -9.76 -3.84
CA VAL A 86 10.28 -8.96 -4.97
C VAL A 86 9.94 -9.88 -6.12
N LEU A 87 8.71 -9.76 -6.64
CA LEU A 87 8.17 -10.66 -7.67
C LEU A 87 7.98 -9.99 -9.04
N ALA A 88 8.21 -8.68 -9.12
CA ALA A 88 8.02 -7.90 -10.34
C ALA A 88 9.30 -7.13 -10.67
N GLU A 89 9.27 -6.36 -11.75
CA GLU A 89 10.44 -5.63 -12.22
C GLU A 89 10.11 -4.14 -12.35
N GLN A 90 11.00 -3.29 -11.82
CA GLN A 90 10.85 -1.84 -11.93
C GLN A 90 10.86 -1.43 -13.41
N GLY A 91 9.96 -0.52 -13.75
CA GLY A 91 9.79 -0.05 -15.13
C GLY A 91 8.80 -0.87 -15.96
N SER A 92 8.34 -2.02 -15.44
CA SER A 92 7.37 -2.83 -16.17
C SER A 92 5.96 -2.28 -16.05
N THR A 93 5.12 -2.56 -17.05
CA THR A 93 3.70 -2.26 -17.02
C THR A 93 2.98 -3.48 -16.46
N VAL A 94 2.10 -3.24 -15.47
CA VAL A 94 1.35 -4.30 -14.79
C VAL A 94 -0.14 -4.01 -14.79
N THR A 95 -0.94 -5.05 -14.60
CA THR A 95 -2.38 -4.93 -14.41
C THR A 95 -2.72 -5.06 -12.94
N ALA A 96 -3.88 -4.53 -12.53
CA ALA A 96 -4.39 -4.71 -11.18
C ALA A 96 -4.41 -6.19 -10.81
N GLY A 97 -3.93 -6.53 -9.62
CA GLY A 97 -3.85 -7.91 -9.16
C GLY A 97 -2.53 -8.63 -9.46
N THR A 98 -1.65 -8.03 -10.25
CA THR A 98 -0.31 -8.61 -10.50
C THR A 98 0.49 -8.66 -9.20
N PRO A 99 1.05 -9.81 -8.80
CA PRO A 99 1.90 -9.90 -7.61
C PRO A 99 3.16 -9.05 -7.74
N ILE A 100 3.44 -8.24 -6.73
CA ILE A 100 4.60 -7.33 -6.72
C ILE A 100 5.63 -7.75 -5.68
N VAL A 101 5.17 -8.02 -4.45
CA VAL A 101 6.03 -8.41 -3.33
C VAL A 101 5.33 -9.49 -2.51
N GLU A 102 6.10 -10.39 -1.93
CA GLU A 102 5.62 -11.36 -0.94
C GLU A 102 6.32 -11.14 0.39
N TRP A 103 5.59 -11.21 1.49
CA TRP A 103 6.12 -11.02 2.83
C TRP A 103 5.26 -11.70 3.88
N ASP A 104 5.78 -11.79 5.11
CA ASP A 104 4.98 -12.24 6.25
C ASP A 104 4.91 -11.11 7.29
N PRO A 105 3.72 -10.51 7.48
CA PRO A 105 3.56 -9.43 8.47
C PRO A 105 3.94 -9.85 9.89
N ALA A 106 3.80 -11.12 10.26
CA ALA A 106 4.16 -11.61 11.58
C ALA A 106 5.66 -11.49 11.87
N ALA A 107 6.51 -11.32 10.84
CA ALA A 107 7.95 -11.13 11.00
C ALA A 107 8.30 -9.71 11.47
N ILE A 108 7.36 -8.77 11.44
CA ILE A 108 7.59 -7.39 11.86
C ILE A 108 7.40 -7.31 13.38
N THR A 109 8.50 -7.47 14.11
CA THR A 109 8.50 -7.50 15.57
C THR A 109 9.40 -6.46 16.22
N ALA A 110 10.20 -5.74 15.44
CA ALA A 110 11.13 -4.74 15.96
C ALA A 110 10.40 -3.50 16.46
N ASP A 111 10.90 -2.90 17.55
CA ASP A 111 10.36 -1.65 18.07
C ASP A 111 10.44 -0.54 17.02
N GLY A 112 9.37 0.25 16.93
CA GLY A 112 9.28 1.35 15.98
C GLY A 112 8.87 0.93 14.58
N MET A 113 8.69 -0.36 14.32
CA MET A 113 8.14 -0.86 13.06
C MET A 113 6.69 -1.28 13.25
N GLU A 114 5.87 -1.04 12.23
CA GLU A 114 4.49 -1.49 12.19
C GLU A 114 4.26 -2.31 10.92
N ARG A 115 3.29 -3.21 10.96
CA ARG A 115 2.93 -4.05 9.82
C ARG A 115 1.86 -3.43 8.93
N THR A 116 1.34 -2.28 9.30
CA THR A 116 0.32 -1.55 8.54
C THR A 116 0.80 -1.25 7.13
N VAL A 117 -0.01 -1.60 6.14
CA VAL A 117 0.25 -1.29 4.73
C VAL A 117 -0.45 0.02 4.41
N LEU A 118 0.29 0.98 3.84
CA LEU A 118 -0.27 2.28 3.45
C LEU A 118 -0.52 2.28 1.94
N VAL A 119 -1.70 2.76 1.54
CA VAL A 119 -2.06 2.93 0.13
C VAL A 119 -2.53 4.36 -0.04
N VAL A 120 -1.71 5.18 -0.71
CA VAL A 120 -1.99 6.62 -0.84
C VAL A 120 -1.75 7.10 -2.26
N LEU A 121 -2.48 8.15 -2.64
CA LEU A 121 -2.26 8.87 -3.90
C LEU A 121 -1.27 10.00 -3.63
N MET A 122 -0.11 9.95 -4.28
CA MET A 122 0.95 10.93 -4.08
C MET A 122 0.60 12.28 -4.68
N ASP A 123 1.01 13.36 -4.01
CA ASP A 123 0.89 14.74 -4.48
C ASP A 123 -0.56 15.18 -4.74
N GLN A 124 -1.51 14.54 -4.07
CA GLN A 124 -2.91 14.96 -4.09
C GLN A 124 -3.24 15.68 -2.78
N ALA A 125 -4.22 16.58 -2.83
CA ALA A 125 -4.66 17.31 -1.64
C ALA A 125 -5.26 16.36 -0.59
N PRO A 126 -5.14 16.70 0.71
CA PRO A 126 -5.79 15.91 1.77
C PRO A 126 -7.30 15.83 1.55
N ASP A 127 -7.90 14.73 2.00
CA ASP A 127 -9.35 14.51 2.02
C ASP A 127 -9.99 14.49 0.62
N THR A 128 -9.22 14.11 -0.40
CA THR A 128 -9.72 13.99 -1.78
C THR A 128 -10.01 12.56 -2.22
N THR A 129 -10.03 11.62 -1.28
CA THR A 129 -10.41 10.23 -1.53
C THR A 129 -11.56 9.83 -0.61
N SER A 130 -12.31 8.82 -1.02
CA SER A 130 -13.44 8.27 -0.26
C SER A 130 -13.35 6.75 -0.25
N SER A 131 -13.55 6.16 0.92
CA SER A 131 -13.57 4.70 1.08
C SER A 131 -14.86 4.28 1.80
N ASP A 132 -15.54 3.28 1.22
CA ASP A 132 -16.75 2.71 1.82
C ASP A 132 -16.44 1.50 2.73
N VAL A 133 -15.15 1.15 2.89
CA VAL A 133 -14.74 -0.07 3.60
C VAL A 133 -13.90 0.20 4.85
N ILE A 134 -13.74 1.45 5.26
CA ILE A 134 -13.03 1.79 6.50
C ILE A 134 -13.75 1.13 7.68
N GLY A 135 -12.98 0.41 8.52
CA GLY A 135 -13.51 -0.38 9.62
C GLY A 135 -13.89 -1.80 9.25
N GLY A 136 -13.92 -2.11 7.95
CA GLY A 136 -14.21 -3.44 7.44
C GLY A 136 -12.96 -4.19 7.02
N TYR A 137 -13.15 -5.41 6.50
CA TYR A 137 -12.09 -6.28 6.02
C TYR A 137 -12.16 -6.37 4.49
N VAL A 138 -11.01 -6.27 3.82
CA VAL A 138 -10.91 -6.44 2.36
C VAL A 138 -9.97 -7.59 2.04
N ARG A 139 -10.16 -8.15 0.85
CA ARG A 139 -9.22 -9.09 0.23
C ARG A 139 -8.54 -8.40 -0.94
N ALA A 140 -7.31 -8.83 -1.25
CA ALA A 140 -6.57 -8.32 -2.40
C ALA A 140 -7.44 -8.34 -3.66
N GLY A 141 -7.48 -7.22 -4.38
CA GLY A 141 -8.28 -7.07 -5.59
C GLY A 141 -9.66 -6.48 -5.38
N GLU A 142 -10.18 -6.44 -4.16
CA GLU A 142 -11.47 -5.82 -3.88
C GLU A 142 -11.37 -4.29 -3.89
N PRO A 143 -12.47 -3.55 -4.17
CA PRO A 143 -12.45 -2.09 -4.13
C PRO A 143 -12.01 -1.56 -2.76
N LEU A 144 -11.08 -0.61 -2.74
CA LEU A 144 -10.52 -0.05 -1.51
C LEU A 144 -10.95 1.40 -1.31
N PHE A 145 -10.65 2.27 -2.27
CA PHE A 145 -11.08 3.67 -2.23
C PHE A 145 -11.12 4.26 -3.64
N ARG A 146 -11.68 5.47 -3.74
CA ARG A 146 -11.77 6.20 -5.00
C ARG A 146 -11.45 7.68 -4.79
N THR A 147 -11.09 8.36 -5.87
CA THR A 147 -11.01 9.83 -5.87
C THR A 147 -12.43 10.43 -5.84
N ILE A 148 -12.54 11.53 -5.15
CA ILE A 148 -13.79 12.28 -5.09
C ILE A 148 -13.89 13.20 -6.30
#